data_5054e0b8152b917b1fd0bf4504ff3249
#
_entry.id   5054e0b8152b917b1fd0bf4504ff3249
#
_cell.length_a   1.000
_cell.length_b   1.000
_cell.length_c   1.000
_cell.angle_alpha   90.00
_cell.angle_beta   90.00
_cell.angle_gamma   90.00
#
_symmetry.space_group_name_H-M   'P 1'
#
loop_
_entity.id
_entity.type
_entity.pdbx_description
1 polymer ?
#
loop_
_entity_poly.entity_id
_entity_poly.type
_entity_poly.pdbx_seq_one_letter_code
_entity_poly.pdbx_strand_id
1 'polypeptide(L)'
;MLGRDLTQLSTPALKDIKATYGVTFQQGALFSSLTVLQNVQLPMLEHLQLSPRALDELAMLKVRLVGLTDEAARKFPAQLSGGMVKRAALARALALDPQLLMLDEPTAGLDPISAAAFDELLMDLRQQLGLTVIMITHDLDTIFRTCNRVGVIIDRKMTSDTLEGIVKNPHPWIQSYFHGERAQRFSSHGT
;
A
#
# COMPACT_ATOMS: atom_id res chain seq x y z
N MET A 1 16.06 6.56 6.12
CA MET A 1 15.32 5.62 5.27
C MET A 1 16.30 4.64 4.67
N LEU A 2 16.09 3.34 4.78
CA LEU A 2 17.03 2.31 4.34
C LEU A 2 18.49 2.57 4.79
N GLY A 3 18.69 2.96 6.06
CA GLY A 3 19.99 3.30 6.64
C GLY A 3 20.60 4.64 6.23
N ARG A 4 19.90 5.46 5.43
CA ARG A 4 20.36 6.78 4.98
C ARG A 4 19.57 7.91 5.63
N ASP A 5 20.24 9.00 5.98
CA ASP A 5 19.61 10.23 6.44
C ASP A 5 19.19 11.07 5.23
N LEU A 6 17.86 11.22 5.04
CA LEU A 6 17.31 11.93 3.88
C LEU A 6 17.63 13.44 3.89
N THR A 7 17.90 14.02 5.07
CA THR A 7 18.16 15.46 5.19
C THR A 7 19.56 15.86 4.67
N GLN A 8 20.45 14.87 4.52
CA GLN A 8 21.84 15.08 4.12
C GLN A 8 22.13 14.64 2.68
N LEU A 9 21.09 14.24 1.92
CA LEU A 9 21.29 13.71 0.58
C LEU A 9 21.32 14.82 -0.47
N SER A 10 22.21 14.63 -1.46
CA SER A 10 22.20 15.43 -2.70
C SER A 10 20.97 15.10 -3.57
N THR A 11 20.60 15.99 -4.47
CA THR A 11 19.49 15.80 -5.39
C THR A 11 19.55 14.49 -6.19
N PRO A 12 20.71 14.08 -6.76
CA PRO A 12 20.83 12.77 -7.42
C PRO A 12 20.57 11.61 -6.47
N ALA A 13 21.16 11.63 -5.26
CA ALA A 13 20.97 10.58 -4.27
C ALA A 13 19.51 10.49 -3.75
N LEU A 14 18.79 11.61 -3.72
CA LEU A 14 17.34 11.63 -3.44
C LEU A 14 16.54 10.97 -4.57
N LYS A 15 16.94 11.13 -5.83
CA LYS A 15 16.30 10.47 -6.97
C LYS A 15 16.47 8.96 -6.89
N ASP A 16 17.66 8.48 -6.54
CA ASP A 16 17.94 7.04 -6.38
C ASP A 16 17.09 6.44 -5.26
N ILE A 17 16.97 7.14 -4.12
CA ILE A 17 16.13 6.67 -3.02
C ILE A 17 14.66 6.64 -3.40
N LYS A 18 14.16 7.62 -4.16
CA LYS A 18 12.76 7.63 -4.62
C LYS A 18 12.41 6.40 -5.44
N ALA A 19 13.35 5.82 -6.17
CA ALA A 19 13.15 4.56 -6.89
C ALA A 19 13.05 3.33 -5.98
N THR A 20 13.47 3.43 -4.69
CA THR A 20 13.49 2.29 -3.76
C THR A 20 12.20 2.15 -2.95
N TYR A 21 11.28 3.08 -3.04
CA TYR A 21 10.00 3.01 -2.35
C TYR A 21 8.81 3.36 -3.25
N GLY A 22 7.70 2.69 -3.02
CA GLY A 22 6.41 2.98 -3.64
C GLY A 22 5.47 3.65 -2.65
N VAL A 23 4.60 4.53 -3.14
CA VAL A 23 3.59 5.21 -2.31
C VAL A 23 2.24 5.10 -2.97
N THR A 24 1.21 4.79 -2.18
CA THR A 24 -0.18 4.99 -2.57
C THR A 24 -0.84 6.01 -1.64
N PHE A 25 -1.79 6.75 -2.18
CA PHE A 25 -2.59 7.71 -1.45
C PHE A 25 -4.03 7.21 -1.33
N GLN A 26 -4.77 7.73 -0.37
CA GLN A 26 -6.13 7.28 -0.04
C GLN A 26 -7.07 7.16 -1.26
N GLN A 27 -7.00 8.08 -2.22
CA GLN A 27 -7.81 8.05 -3.45
C GLN A 27 -7.06 7.45 -4.66
N GLY A 28 -5.91 6.77 -4.44
CA GLY A 28 -5.07 6.21 -5.49
C GLY A 28 -4.21 7.24 -6.22
N ALA A 29 -4.61 8.50 -6.29
CA ALA A 29 -3.91 9.61 -6.97
C ALA A 29 -3.44 9.26 -8.39
N LEU A 30 -4.24 8.51 -9.14
CA LEU A 30 -3.99 8.22 -10.56
C LEU A 30 -4.23 9.46 -11.40
N PHE A 31 -3.43 9.65 -12.44
CA PHE A 31 -3.67 10.69 -13.44
C PHE A 31 -4.90 10.32 -14.25
N SER A 32 -5.95 11.13 -14.16
CA SER A 32 -7.27 10.89 -14.77
C SER A 32 -7.25 10.89 -16.30
N SER A 33 -6.28 11.59 -16.89
CA SER A 33 -6.07 11.69 -18.35
C SER A 33 -5.24 10.54 -18.93
N LEU A 34 -4.74 9.64 -18.09
CA LEU A 34 -3.94 8.48 -18.50
C LEU A 34 -4.69 7.19 -18.22
N THR A 35 -4.50 6.18 -19.07
CA THR A 35 -4.98 4.82 -18.79
C THR A 35 -4.25 4.21 -17.58
N VAL A 36 -4.76 3.09 -17.06
CA VAL A 36 -4.08 2.34 -16.00
C VAL A 36 -2.65 1.99 -16.41
N LEU A 37 -2.46 1.44 -17.61
CA LEU A 37 -1.14 1.08 -18.12
C LEU A 37 -0.19 2.27 -18.16
N GLN A 38 -0.66 3.40 -18.70
CA GLN A 38 0.14 4.64 -18.74
C GLN A 38 0.46 5.19 -17.35
N ASN A 39 -0.45 5.08 -16.38
CA ASN A 39 -0.16 5.42 -14.99
C ASN A 39 0.98 4.58 -14.41
N VAL A 40 1.00 3.28 -14.70
CA VAL A 40 2.06 2.36 -14.24
C VAL A 40 3.39 2.63 -14.96
N GLN A 41 3.35 3.04 -16.21
CA GLN A 41 4.54 3.39 -16.99
C GLN A 41 5.26 4.66 -16.52
N LEU A 42 4.55 5.61 -15.91
CA LEU A 42 5.14 6.91 -15.53
C LEU A 42 6.41 6.80 -14.70
N PRO A 43 6.45 6.05 -13.57
CA PRO A 43 7.69 5.89 -12.81
C PRO A 43 8.79 5.20 -13.62
N MET A 44 8.44 4.26 -14.49
CA MET A 44 9.41 3.57 -15.34
C MET A 44 10.05 4.51 -16.34
N LEU A 45 9.27 5.39 -16.98
CA LEU A 45 9.76 6.41 -17.92
C LEU A 45 10.71 7.41 -17.26
N GLU A 46 10.49 7.74 -15.98
CA GLU A 46 11.33 8.68 -15.24
C GLU A 46 12.68 8.06 -14.82
N HIS A 47 12.70 6.76 -14.52
CA HIS A 47 13.85 6.11 -13.87
C HIS A 47 14.56 5.07 -14.73
N LEU A 48 13.92 4.55 -15.78
CA LEU A 48 14.44 3.45 -16.59
C LEU A 48 14.60 3.89 -18.06
N GLN A 49 15.62 3.37 -18.70
CA GLN A 49 15.80 3.52 -20.16
C GLN A 49 15.36 2.23 -20.85
N LEU A 50 14.08 2.15 -21.21
CA LEU A 50 13.47 0.99 -21.82
C LEU A 50 13.03 1.28 -23.25
N SER A 51 13.06 0.26 -24.12
CA SER A 51 12.36 0.35 -25.40
C SER A 51 10.84 0.43 -25.17
N PRO A 52 10.05 1.01 -26.08
CA PRO A 52 8.59 1.09 -25.94
C PRO A 52 7.94 -0.29 -25.65
N ARG A 53 8.41 -1.33 -26.33
CA ARG A 53 7.92 -2.69 -26.15
C ARG A 53 8.23 -3.22 -24.74
N ALA A 54 9.45 -3.06 -24.23
CA ALA A 54 9.83 -3.50 -22.89
C ALA A 54 9.07 -2.75 -21.80
N LEU A 55 8.83 -1.44 -22.02
CA LEU A 55 8.00 -0.63 -21.12
C LEU A 55 6.58 -1.16 -21.03
N ASP A 56 5.95 -1.46 -22.16
CA ASP A 56 4.59 -2.01 -22.20
C ASP A 56 4.52 -3.39 -21.51
N GLU A 57 5.46 -4.28 -21.80
CA GLU A 57 5.52 -5.63 -21.23
C GLU A 57 5.71 -5.59 -19.72
N LEU A 58 6.63 -4.77 -19.22
CA LEU A 58 6.87 -4.63 -17.77
C LEU A 58 5.70 -3.98 -17.05
N ALA A 59 5.13 -2.91 -17.60
CA ALA A 59 3.97 -2.26 -17.00
C ALA A 59 2.76 -3.20 -16.97
N MET A 60 2.53 -3.97 -18.03
CA MET A 60 1.48 -4.98 -18.07
C MET A 60 1.70 -6.08 -17.04
N LEU A 61 2.96 -6.51 -16.81
CA LEU A 61 3.28 -7.44 -15.73
C LEU A 61 2.84 -6.89 -14.36
N LYS A 62 3.09 -5.61 -14.06
CA LYS A 62 2.66 -4.98 -12.81
C LYS A 62 1.14 -4.89 -12.68
N VAL A 63 0.44 -4.62 -13.79
CA VAL A 63 -1.03 -4.62 -13.83
C VAL A 63 -1.59 -6.01 -13.48
N ARG A 64 -1.06 -7.05 -14.09
CA ARG A 64 -1.49 -8.45 -13.82
C ARG A 64 -1.11 -8.90 -12.42
N LEU A 65 0.03 -8.46 -11.89
CA LEU A 65 0.52 -8.78 -10.55
C LEU A 65 -0.47 -8.35 -9.45
N VAL A 66 -1.19 -7.26 -9.65
CA VAL A 66 -2.23 -6.79 -8.72
C VAL A 66 -3.63 -7.34 -9.05
N GLY A 67 -3.73 -8.33 -9.94
CA GLY A 67 -4.98 -9.00 -10.30
C GLY A 67 -5.91 -8.17 -11.21
N LEU A 68 -5.36 -7.19 -11.94
CA LEU A 68 -6.11 -6.47 -12.98
C LEU A 68 -5.97 -7.16 -14.34
N THR A 69 -7.04 -7.09 -15.16
CA THR A 69 -7.05 -7.67 -16.50
C THR A 69 -6.38 -6.75 -17.53
N ASP A 70 -6.02 -7.32 -18.67
CA ASP A 70 -5.48 -6.56 -19.82
C ASP A 70 -6.49 -5.52 -20.35
N GLU A 71 -7.80 -5.82 -20.23
CA GLU A 71 -8.84 -4.87 -20.55
C GLU A 71 -8.84 -3.67 -19.59
N ALA A 72 -8.70 -3.94 -18.28
CA ALA A 72 -8.60 -2.89 -17.26
C ALA A 72 -7.38 -2.00 -17.46
N ALA A 73 -6.26 -2.55 -17.95
CA ALA A 73 -5.06 -1.79 -18.25
C ALA A 73 -5.29 -0.65 -19.25
N ARG A 74 -6.26 -0.80 -20.15
CA ARG A 74 -6.61 0.17 -21.21
C ARG A 74 -7.65 1.20 -20.76
N LYS A 75 -8.29 1.00 -19.60
CA LYS A 75 -9.30 1.91 -19.06
C LYS A 75 -8.67 3.13 -18.38
N PHE A 76 -9.42 4.23 -18.40
CA PHE A 76 -9.11 5.41 -17.59
C PHE A 76 -9.62 5.21 -16.15
N PRO A 77 -9.03 5.90 -15.15
CA PRO A 77 -9.45 5.77 -13.75
C PRO A 77 -10.96 5.92 -13.51
N ALA A 78 -11.61 6.82 -14.22
CA ALA A 78 -13.06 7.07 -14.11
C ALA A 78 -13.94 5.88 -14.56
N GLN A 79 -13.37 4.89 -15.27
CA GLN A 79 -14.07 3.71 -15.77
C GLN A 79 -13.87 2.47 -14.86
N LEU A 80 -13.18 2.65 -13.72
CA LEU A 80 -12.82 1.58 -12.79
C LEU A 80 -13.73 1.59 -11.56
N SER A 81 -13.94 0.43 -10.95
CA SER A 81 -14.47 0.36 -9.59
C SER A 81 -13.45 0.89 -8.57
N GLY A 82 -13.91 1.25 -7.36
CA GLY A 82 -13.03 1.71 -6.29
C GLY A 82 -11.88 0.74 -5.99
N GLY A 83 -12.18 -0.56 -5.91
CA GLY A 83 -11.17 -1.60 -5.70
C GLY A 83 -10.17 -1.69 -6.86
N MET A 84 -10.62 -1.54 -8.11
CA MET A 84 -9.73 -1.50 -9.27
C MET A 84 -8.81 -0.26 -9.26
N VAL A 85 -9.31 0.90 -8.82
CA VAL A 85 -8.50 2.11 -8.66
C VAL A 85 -7.39 1.88 -7.63
N LYS A 86 -7.71 1.26 -6.49
CA LYS A 86 -6.72 0.92 -5.44
C LYS A 86 -5.65 -0.05 -5.97
N ARG A 87 -6.06 -1.10 -6.69
CA ARG A 87 -5.15 -2.05 -7.33
C ARG A 87 -4.27 -1.38 -8.40
N ALA A 88 -4.81 -0.49 -9.21
CA ALA A 88 -4.02 0.25 -10.20
C ALA A 88 -2.99 1.20 -9.55
N ALA A 89 -3.36 1.86 -8.45
CA ALA A 89 -2.42 2.66 -7.66
C ALA A 89 -1.31 1.80 -7.05
N LEU A 90 -1.65 0.60 -6.58
CA LEU A 90 -0.67 -0.37 -6.08
C LEU A 90 0.27 -0.85 -7.19
N ALA A 91 -0.24 -1.15 -8.40
CA ALA A 91 0.58 -1.50 -9.56
C ALA A 91 1.60 -0.41 -9.90
N ARG A 92 1.16 0.87 -9.88
CA ARG A 92 2.05 2.02 -10.11
C ARG A 92 3.10 2.15 -9.01
N ALA A 93 2.72 1.93 -7.74
CA ALA A 93 3.66 1.97 -6.62
C ALA A 93 4.71 0.86 -6.70
N LEU A 94 4.37 -0.28 -7.30
CA LEU A 94 5.26 -1.42 -7.53
C LEU A 94 6.07 -1.34 -8.84
N ALA A 95 5.91 -0.28 -9.62
CA ALA A 95 6.48 -0.18 -10.97
C ALA A 95 8.01 -0.32 -11.04
N LEU A 96 8.72 0.13 -9.99
CA LEU A 96 10.18 0.12 -9.90
C LEU A 96 10.73 -0.98 -8.97
N ASP A 97 9.94 -2.00 -8.65
CA ASP A 97 10.33 -3.06 -7.71
C ASP A 97 10.87 -2.52 -6.37
N PRO A 98 10.08 -1.70 -5.65
CA PRO A 98 10.53 -1.04 -4.45
C PRO A 98 10.82 -2.05 -3.33
N GLN A 99 11.71 -1.68 -2.39
CA GLN A 99 11.95 -2.43 -1.16
C GLN A 99 10.97 -2.05 -0.04
N LEU A 100 10.42 -0.83 -0.12
CA LEU A 100 9.48 -0.28 0.86
C LEU A 100 8.22 0.20 0.14
N LEU A 101 7.07 -0.22 0.64
CA LEU A 101 5.76 0.22 0.17
C LEU A 101 5.08 1.00 1.29
N MET A 102 4.68 2.24 1.00
CA MET A 102 3.95 3.10 1.92
C MET A 102 2.51 3.26 1.42
N LEU A 103 1.55 2.90 2.26
CA LEU A 103 0.13 2.89 1.92
C LEU A 103 -0.63 3.84 2.86
N ASP A 104 -1.40 4.74 2.28
CA ASP A 104 -2.28 5.64 3.01
C ASP A 104 -3.72 5.21 2.78
N GLU A 105 -4.37 4.69 3.85
CA GLU A 105 -5.76 4.21 3.88
C GLU A 105 -6.11 3.33 2.66
N PRO A 106 -5.41 2.21 2.43
CA PRO A 106 -5.52 1.46 1.17
C PRO A 106 -6.90 0.84 0.97
N THR A 107 -7.61 0.47 2.04
CA THR A 107 -8.93 -0.17 1.99
C THR A 107 -10.09 0.81 2.18
N ALA A 108 -9.81 2.09 2.49
CA ALA A 108 -10.84 3.09 2.74
C ALA A 108 -11.79 3.25 1.55
N GLY A 109 -13.11 3.20 1.83
CA GLY A 109 -14.16 3.33 0.84
C GLY A 109 -14.46 2.06 0.04
N LEU A 110 -13.83 0.94 0.36
CA LEU A 110 -14.16 -0.37 -0.20
C LEU A 110 -15.27 -1.04 0.64
N ASP A 111 -16.05 -1.88 0.00
CA ASP A 111 -16.91 -2.82 0.71
C ASP A 111 -16.05 -3.89 1.43
N PRO A 112 -16.58 -4.58 2.47
CA PRO A 112 -15.79 -5.51 3.28
C PRO A 112 -15.16 -6.66 2.48
N ILE A 113 -15.81 -7.14 1.42
CA ILE A 113 -15.29 -8.23 0.58
C ILE A 113 -14.10 -7.73 -0.24
N SER A 114 -14.25 -6.55 -0.85
CA SER A 114 -13.19 -5.92 -1.63
C SER A 114 -11.99 -5.53 -0.76
N ALA A 115 -12.23 -5.07 0.48
CA ALA A 115 -11.18 -4.76 1.44
C ALA A 115 -10.39 -6.00 1.82
N ALA A 116 -11.08 -7.09 2.20
CA ALA A 116 -10.44 -8.37 2.52
C ALA A 116 -9.61 -8.91 1.35
N ALA A 117 -10.14 -8.86 0.13
CA ALA A 117 -9.41 -9.29 -1.08
C ALA A 117 -8.20 -8.39 -1.41
N PHE A 118 -8.22 -7.12 -1.00
CA PHE A 118 -7.05 -6.24 -1.12
C PHE A 118 -5.99 -6.59 -0.06
N ASP A 119 -6.39 -6.86 1.17
CA ASP A 119 -5.49 -7.28 2.25
C ASP A 119 -4.78 -8.59 1.91
N GLU A 120 -5.51 -9.60 1.41
CA GLU A 120 -4.93 -10.86 0.93
C GLU A 120 -3.90 -10.63 -0.17
N LEU A 121 -4.25 -9.86 -1.20
CA LEU A 121 -3.33 -9.49 -2.26
C LEU A 121 -2.05 -8.82 -1.71
N LEU A 122 -2.20 -7.89 -0.76
CA LEU A 122 -1.07 -7.18 -0.15
C LEU A 122 -0.15 -8.15 0.61
N MET A 123 -0.71 -9.10 1.34
CA MET A 123 0.04 -10.11 2.07
C MET A 123 0.82 -11.02 1.12
N ASP A 124 0.19 -11.48 0.04
CA ASP A 124 0.83 -12.30 -0.98
C ASP A 124 1.99 -11.57 -1.66
N LEU A 125 1.76 -10.33 -2.07
CA LEU A 125 2.81 -9.49 -2.67
C LEU A 125 3.97 -9.24 -1.71
N ARG A 126 3.68 -8.96 -0.44
CA ARG A 126 4.70 -8.77 0.58
C ARG A 126 5.57 -10.02 0.72
N GLN A 127 4.96 -11.19 0.74
CA GLN A 127 5.69 -12.46 0.88
C GLN A 127 6.50 -12.80 -0.37
N GLN A 128 5.89 -12.69 -1.55
CA GLN A 128 6.52 -13.05 -2.82
C GLN A 128 7.66 -12.12 -3.22
N LEU A 129 7.51 -10.83 -2.94
CA LEU A 129 8.47 -9.80 -3.35
C LEU A 129 9.42 -9.38 -2.22
N GLY A 130 9.26 -9.91 -1.00
CA GLY A 130 10.11 -9.55 0.15
C GLY A 130 9.93 -8.09 0.60
N LEU A 131 8.73 -7.51 0.43
CA LEU A 131 8.47 -6.10 0.70
C LEU A 131 8.43 -5.79 2.19
N THR A 132 8.98 -4.64 2.56
CA THR A 132 8.62 -3.96 3.80
C THR A 132 7.40 -3.07 3.52
N VAL A 133 6.33 -3.23 4.29
CA VAL A 133 5.11 -2.41 4.14
C VAL A 133 4.93 -1.54 5.37
N ILE A 134 4.74 -0.23 5.15
CA ILE A 134 4.26 0.72 6.17
C ILE A 134 2.89 1.19 5.71
N MET A 135 1.90 1.07 6.58
CA MET A 135 0.53 1.46 6.26
C MET A 135 -0.01 2.40 7.33
N ILE A 136 -0.71 3.42 6.91
CA ILE A 136 -1.55 4.25 7.77
C ILE A 136 -2.99 3.80 7.55
N THR A 137 -3.66 3.37 8.60
CA THR A 137 -5.07 2.96 8.55
C THR A 137 -5.74 3.10 9.91
N HIS A 138 -7.04 3.23 9.90
CA HIS A 138 -7.91 3.16 11.09
C HIS A 138 -8.83 1.93 11.04
N ASP A 139 -8.66 1.06 10.07
CA ASP A 139 -9.45 -0.16 9.92
C ASP A 139 -8.83 -1.29 10.76
N LEU A 140 -9.57 -1.72 11.79
CA LEU A 140 -9.15 -2.79 12.68
C LEU A 140 -9.00 -4.13 11.97
N ASP A 141 -9.87 -4.44 11.01
CA ASP A 141 -9.78 -5.68 10.23
C ASP A 141 -8.45 -5.77 9.49
N THR A 142 -8.12 -4.72 8.74
CA THR A 142 -6.85 -4.59 8.03
C THR A 142 -5.67 -4.68 9.00
N ILE A 143 -5.72 -4.01 10.17
CA ILE A 143 -4.65 -4.07 11.18
C ILE A 143 -4.44 -5.50 11.67
N PHE A 144 -5.49 -6.19 12.07
CA PHE A 144 -5.38 -7.55 12.60
C PHE A 144 -4.95 -8.58 11.55
N ARG A 145 -5.33 -8.39 10.29
CA ARG A 145 -4.99 -9.31 9.20
C ARG A 145 -3.57 -9.13 8.67
N THR A 146 -3.10 -7.87 8.56
CA THR A 146 -1.90 -7.57 7.77
C THR A 146 -0.70 -7.13 8.59
N CYS A 147 -0.92 -6.56 9.80
CA CYS A 147 0.14 -5.93 10.57
C CYS A 147 0.75 -6.90 11.58
N ASN A 148 2.07 -6.98 11.63
CA ASN A 148 2.81 -7.65 12.68
C ASN A 148 3.36 -6.68 13.74
N ARG A 149 3.47 -5.40 13.42
CA ARG A 149 3.80 -4.30 14.34
C ARG A 149 2.84 -3.14 14.12
N VAL A 150 2.50 -2.45 15.20
CA VAL A 150 1.59 -1.30 15.17
C VAL A 150 2.24 -0.14 15.89
N GLY A 151 2.14 1.05 15.30
CA GLY A 151 2.52 2.32 15.90
C GLY A 151 1.27 3.16 16.15
N VAL A 152 1.09 3.63 17.38
CA VAL A 152 -0.01 4.51 17.77
C VAL A 152 0.56 5.85 18.21
N ILE A 153 -0.03 6.95 17.69
CA ILE A 153 0.36 8.31 18.07
C ILE A 153 -0.67 8.84 19.06
N ILE A 154 -0.23 9.05 20.31
CA ILE A 154 -1.06 9.58 21.40
C ILE A 154 -0.27 10.72 22.04
N ASP A 155 -0.92 11.85 22.31
CA ASP A 155 -0.32 13.05 22.93
C ASP A 155 0.98 13.48 22.25
N ARG A 156 1.02 13.41 20.91
CA ARG A 156 2.18 13.75 20.06
C ARG A 156 3.40 12.84 20.29
N LYS A 157 3.20 11.68 20.92
CA LYS A 157 4.24 10.65 21.09
C LYS A 157 3.84 9.39 20.38
N MET A 158 4.80 8.76 19.73
CA MET A 158 4.60 7.47 19.09
C MET A 158 4.97 6.35 20.06
N THR A 159 4.03 5.44 20.26
CA THR A 159 4.25 4.15 20.93
C THR A 159 4.15 3.07 19.88
N SER A 160 5.16 2.20 19.75
CA SER A 160 5.14 1.11 18.78
C SER A 160 5.60 -0.21 19.40
N ASP A 161 4.87 -1.28 19.08
CA ASP A 161 5.19 -2.63 19.53
C ASP A 161 4.68 -3.66 18.51
N THR A 162 4.85 -4.94 18.79
CA THR A 162 4.08 -6.00 18.10
C THR A 162 2.59 -5.73 18.23
N LEU A 163 1.79 -6.26 17.31
CA LEU A 163 0.33 -6.13 17.40
C LEU A 163 -0.18 -6.62 18.77
N GLU A 164 0.32 -7.77 19.23
CA GLU A 164 -0.05 -8.33 20.54
C GLU A 164 0.35 -7.40 21.70
N GLY A 165 1.54 -6.79 21.65
CA GLY A 165 2.02 -5.85 22.67
C GLY A 165 1.18 -4.57 22.72
N ILE A 166 0.79 -4.03 21.56
CA ILE A 166 -0.09 -2.84 21.51
C ILE A 166 -1.48 -3.17 22.05
N VAL A 167 -2.07 -4.30 21.67
CA VAL A 167 -3.40 -4.71 22.16
C VAL A 167 -3.42 -4.84 23.70
N LYS A 168 -2.33 -5.28 24.32
CA LYS A 168 -2.18 -5.40 25.77
C LYS A 168 -1.76 -4.09 26.48
N ASN A 169 -1.46 -3.03 25.75
CA ASN A 169 -1.00 -1.77 26.32
C ASN A 169 -2.09 -1.15 27.22
N PRO A 170 -1.79 -0.76 28.48
CA PRO A 170 -2.78 -0.30 29.44
C PRO A 170 -3.31 1.12 29.19
N HIS A 171 -2.82 1.82 28.17
CA HIS A 171 -3.26 3.19 27.88
C HIS A 171 -4.76 3.23 27.56
N PRO A 172 -5.58 4.10 28.22
CA PRO A 172 -7.03 4.09 28.09
C PRO A 172 -7.54 4.22 26.64
N TRP A 173 -6.89 5.08 25.85
CA TRP A 173 -7.25 5.24 24.44
C TRP A 173 -7.01 3.96 23.63
N ILE A 174 -5.88 3.28 23.85
CA ILE A 174 -5.52 2.03 23.17
C ILE A 174 -6.53 0.93 23.55
N GLN A 175 -6.84 0.81 24.84
CA GLN A 175 -7.84 -0.14 25.31
C GLN A 175 -9.22 0.11 24.70
N SER A 176 -9.65 1.38 24.65
CA SER A 176 -10.92 1.76 24.02
C SER A 176 -10.93 1.45 22.51
N TYR A 177 -9.81 1.65 21.83
CA TYR A 177 -9.70 1.42 20.38
C TYR A 177 -9.69 -0.08 20.02
N PHE A 178 -8.89 -0.89 20.72
CA PHE A 178 -8.72 -2.31 20.39
C PHE A 178 -9.72 -3.24 21.10
N HIS A 179 -10.41 -2.81 22.16
CA HIS A 179 -11.36 -3.62 22.93
C HIS A 179 -12.76 -3.02 23.00
N GLY A 180 -13.02 -1.88 22.33
CA GLY A 180 -14.35 -1.30 22.22
C GLY A 180 -15.34 -2.24 21.49
N GLU A 181 -16.64 -1.93 21.54
CA GLU A 181 -17.71 -2.77 20.96
C GLU A 181 -17.47 -3.17 19.49
N ARG A 182 -16.78 -2.31 18.70
CA ARG A 182 -16.41 -2.62 17.32
C ARG A 182 -15.30 -3.67 17.22
N ALA A 183 -14.35 -3.67 18.16
CA ALA A 183 -13.24 -4.61 18.17
C ALA A 183 -13.64 -6.01 18.67
N GLN A 184 -14.67 -6.12 19.51
CA GLN A 184 -15.16 -7.40 20.03
C GLN A 184 -15.72 -8.34 18.95
N ARG A 185 -16.17 -7.79 17.82
CA ARG A 185 -16.62 -8.59 16.66
C ARG A 185 -15.50 -9.39 16.00
N PHE A 186 -14.23 -9.00 16.19
CA PHE A 186 -13.06 -9.61 15.55
C PHE A 186 -12.39 -10.65 16.44
N SER A 187 -12.51 -10.54 17.76
CA SER A 187 -11.95 -11.52 18.71
C SER A 187 -12.69 -12.87 18.70
N SER A 188 -13.89 -12.94 18.13
CA SER A 188 -14.74 -14.14 18.10
C SER A 188 -14.58 -15.00 16.86
N HIS A 189 -13.73 -14.65 15.90
CA HIS A 189 -13.52 -15.40 14.65
C HIS A 189 -12.13 -16.04 14.53
N GLY A 190 -11.37 -16.07 15.62
CA GLY A 190 -9.99 -16.60 15.67
C GLY A 190 -9.83 -17.79 16.61
N THR A 191 -10.81 -18.73 16.62
CA THR A 191 -10.67 -20.06 17.23
C THR A 191 -11.03 -21.15 16.25
#